data_c64e95897217ea4ff7b73898bb8ab222
#
_entry.id   c64e95897217ea4ff7b73898bb8ab222
#
_cell.length_a   1.000
_cell.length_b   1.000
_cell.length_c   1.000
_cell.angle_alpha   90.00
_cell.angle_beta   90.00
_cell.angle_gamma   90.00
#
_symmetry.space_group_name_H-M   'P 1'
#
loop_
_entity.id
_entity.type
_entity.pdbx_description
1 polymer ?
#
loop_
_entity_poly.entity_id
_entity_poly.type
_entity_poly.pdbx_seq_one_letter_code
_entity_poly.pdbx_strand_id
1 'polypeptide(L)'
;PGCYPTSVLLPLTPLLKKDLISNKNIIIDSKSGYSGGGRSVFKKYKNINLLKSMSVYGISNHKHNAEIQQELNLVSKSKVDFTFTPSISPMFRGIITNIYFDLNKKINLSTVFNELKKFYKLNKFIKIKKKKYIIKHKFGYKHKLLWNIRLQIKTKK
;
A
#
# COMPACT_ATOMS: atom_id res chain seq x y z
N PRO A 1 -12.13 -2.71 -5.14
CA PRO A 1 -10.83 -3.35 -5.04
C PRO A 1 -10.62 -4.05 -3.70
N GLY A 2 -9.78 -5.09 -3.70
CA GLY A 2 -9.34 -5.75 -2.48
C GLY A 2 -8.55 -4.83 -1.55
N CYS A 3 -8.24 -5.33 -0.35
CA CYS A 3 -7.59 -4.52 0.68
C CYS A 3 -6.17 -4.07 0.30
N TYR A 4 -5.33 -4.97 -0.18
CA TYR A 4 -4.00 -4.60 -0.68
C TYR A 4 -4.06 -3.75 -1.95
N PRO A 5 -4.86 -4.10 -2.99
CA PRO A 5 -5.03 -3.24 -4.15
C PRO A 5 -5.41 -1.82 -3.77
N THR A 6 -6.36 -1.62 -2.84
CA THR A 6 -6.71 -0.28 -2.37
C THR A 6 -5.49 0.46 -1.80
N SER A 7 -4.67 -0.20 -0.96
CA SER A 7 -3.50 0.44 -0.36
C SER A 7 -2.39 0.80 -1.36
N VAL A 8 -2.35 0.08 -2.49
CA VAL A 8 -1.37 0.27 -3.57
C VAL A 8 -1.85 1.29 -4.61
N LEU A 9 -3.11 1.14 -5.04
CA LEU A 9 -3.67 1.95 -6.12
C LEU A 9 -3.87 3.41 -5.71
N LEU A 10 -4.26 3.66 -4.47
CA LEU A 10 -4.44 5.02 -3.97
C LEU A 10 -3.19 5.90 -4.16
N PRO A 11 -1.96 5.51 -3.81
CA PRO A 11 -0.80 6.33 -4.09
C PRO A 11 -0.29 6.23 -5.53
N LEU A 12 -0.30 5.05 -6.16
CA LEU A 12 0.35 4.86 -7.45
C LEU A 12 -0.46 5.39 -8.64
N THR A 13 -1.79 5.25 -8.61
CA THR A 13 -2.66 5.70 -9.71
C THR A 13 -2.45 7.16 -10.09
N PRO A 14 -2.54 8.14 -9.18
CA PRO A 14 -2.30 9.54 -9.55
C PRO A 14 -0.87 9.81 -10.02
N LEU A 15 0.12 9.11 -9.47
CA LEU A 15 1.52 9.32 -9.81
C LEU A 15 1.87 8.76 -11.20
N LEU A 16 1.40 7.57 -11.54
CA LEU A 16 1.58 6.96 -12.85
C LEU A 16 0.78 7.72 -13.93
N LYS A 17 -0.48 8.08 -13.65
CA LYS A 17 -1.32 8.86 -14.56
C LYS A 17 -0.68 10.19 -14.96
N LYS A 18 0.08 10.80 -14.04
CA LYS A 18 0.81 12.08 -14.25
C LYS A 18 2.24 11.89 -14.72
N ASP A 19 2.68 10.66 -14.94
CA ASP A 19 4.05 10.35 -15.36
C ASP A 19 5.13 10.92 -14.43
N LEU A 20 4.86 10.90 -13.13
CA LEU A 20 5.77 11.44 -12.11
C LEU A 20 6.80 10.42 -11.63
N ILE A 21 6.49 9.14 -11.79
CA ILE A 21 7.31 8.03 -11.33
C ILE A 21 7.56 7.04 -12.47
N SER A 22 8.66 6.32 -12.37
CA SER A 22 8.96 5.20 -13.26
C SER A 22 7.91 4.10 -13.08
N ASN A 23 7.50 3.50 -14.19
CA ASN A 23 6.65 2.30 -14.20
C ASN A 23 7.46 1.00 -14.09
N LYS A 24 8.76 1.07 -13.83
CA LYS A 24 9.67 -0.06 -13.69
C LYS A 24 10.23 -0.15 -12.28
N ASN A 25 10.50 -1.37 -11.83
CA ASN A 25 11.15 -1.65 -10.55
C ASN A 25 10.40 -1.08 -9.33
N ILE A 26 9.07 -1.08 -9.35
CA ILE A 26 8.26 -0.67 -8.20
C ILE A 26 8.26 -1.81 -7.18
N ILE A 27 8.67 -1.54 -5.95
CA ILE A 27 8.64 -2.53 -4.86
C ILE A 27 7.51 -2.17 -3.90
N ILE A 28 6.62 -3.12 -3.66
CA ILE A 28 5.43 -2.98 -2.82
C ILE A 28 5.55 -3.98 -1.67
N ASP A 29 5.80 -3.48 -0.47
CA ASP A 29 5.94 -4.27 0.74
C ASP A 29 4.79 -3.94 1.70
N SER A 30 3.84 -4.86 1.86
CA SER A 30 2.58 -4.65 2.57
C SER A 30 2.43 -5.57 3.78
N LYS A 31 2.13 -4.98 4.95
CA LYS A 31 1.86 -5.70 6.20
C LYS A 31 0.40 -5.49 6.58
N SER A 32 -0.37 -6.58 6.67
CA SER A 32 -1.77 -6.54 7.10
C SER A 32 -1.95 -7.13 8.49
N GLY A 33 -2.92 -6.61 9.21
CA GLY A 33 -3.43 -7.26 10.41
C GLY A 33 -4.16 -8.56 10.07
N TYR A 34 -4.16 -9.50 11.02
CA TYR A 34 -4.70 -10.85 10.81
C TYR A 34 -6.22 -10.90 10.60
N SER A 35 -6.98 -9.88 11.02
CA SER A 35 -8.42 -9.79 10.74
C SER A 35 -8.76 -9.62 9.26
N GLY A 36 -7.79 -9.21 8.43
CA GLY A 36 -7.96 -9.06 6.98
C GLY A 36 -8.19 -10.37 6.23
N GLY A 37 -7.79 -11.50 6.81
CA GLY A 37 -8.02 -12.82 6.23
C GLY A 37 -9.45 -13.37 6.39
N GLY A 38 -10.34 -12.63 7.06
CA GLY A 38 -11.71 -13.06 7.30
C GLY A 38 -11.86 -14.13 8.40
N ARG A 39 -13.10 -14.61 8.60
CA ARG A 39 -13.42 -15.55 9.70
C ARG A 39 -12.75 -16.92 9.58
N SER A 40 -12.58 -17.42 8.38
CA SER A 40 -11.94 -18.71 8.11
C SER A 40 -10.44 -18.69 8.48
N VAL A 41 -9.78 -17.60 8.15
CA VAL A 41 -8.36 -17.41 8.47
C VAL A 41 -8.16 -17.23 9.96
N PHE A 42 -9.06 -16.52 10.64
CA PHE A 42 -9.02 -16.38 12.10
C PHE A 42 -9.05 -17.74 12.81
N LYS A 43 -9.92 -18.68 12.36
CA LYS A 43 -9.98 -20.04 12.88
C LYS A 43 -8.67 -20.83 12.62
N LYS A 44 -8.13 -20.75 11.40
CA LYS A 44 -6.90 -21.43 11.00
C LYS A 44 -5.68 -20.95 11.78
N TYR A 45 -5.61 -19.65 12.05
CA TYR A 45 -4.47 -19.02 12.74
C TYR A 45 -4.59 -18.96 14.26
N LYS A 46 -5.71 -19.44 14.84
CA LYS A 46 -5.90 -19.50 16.30
C LYS A 46 -4.82 -20.34 17.00
N ASN A 47 -4.26 -21.33 16.30
CA ASN A 47 -3.21 -22.23 16.78
C ASN A 47 -1.77 -21.79 16.45
N ILE A 48 -1.60 -20.71 15.69
CA ILE A 48 -0.28 -20.17 15.36
C ILE A 48 -0.06 -18.94 16.24
N ASN A 49 1.13 -18.77 16.79
CA ASN A 49 1.53 -17.59 17.59
C ASN A 49 1.56 -16.29 16.74
N LEU A 50 0.50 -16.01 15.98
CA LEU A 50 0.37 -14.80 15.14
C LEU A 50 0.49 -13.50 15.92
N LEU A 51 0.17 -13.55 17.22
CA LEU A 51 0.33 -12.40 18.10
C LEU A 51 1.80 -12.12 18.46
N LYS A 52 2.72 -13.00 18.09
CA LYS A 52 4.15 -12.90 18.45
C LYS A 52 5.08 -12.88 17.23
N SER A 53 4.58 -13.13 16.03
CA SER A 53 5.42 -13.24 14.83
C SER A 53 4.80 -12.54 13.62
N MET A 54 5.62 -12.25 12.63
CA MET A 54 5.22 -11.76 11.33
C MET A 54 5.56 -12.83 10.28
N SER A 55 4.65 -13.03 9.32
CA SER A 55 4.83 -14.04 8.27
C SER A 55 4.58 -13.46 6.90
N VAL A 56 5.50 -13.71 5.98
CA VAL A 56 5.32 -13.41 4.55
C VAL A 56 4.54 -14.56 3.91
N TYR A 57 3.66 -14.25 2.98
CA TYR A 57 2.88 -15.27 2.27
C TYR A 57 2.57 -14.86 0.83
N GLY A 58 2.27 -15.83 -0.04
CA GLY A 58 1.82 -15.56 -1.40
C GLY A 58 2.78 -14.74 -2.25
N ILE A 59 4.10 -14.87 -2.05
CA ILE A 59 5.10 -14.21 -2.87
C ILE A 59 4.90 -14.67 -4.32
N SER A 60 4.84 -13.70 -5.24
CA SER A 60 4.63 -13.88 -6.69
C SER A 60 3.28 -14.49 -7.12
N ASN A 61 2.52 -15.14 -6.24
CA ASN A 61 1.25 -15.80 -6.58
C ASN A 61 0.03 -15.33 -5.76
N HIS A 62 0.12 -14.21 -5.07
CA HIS A 62 -1.00 -13.66 -4.33
C HIS A 62 -2.12 -13.23 -5.29
N LYS A 63 -3.38 -13.59 -4.97
CA LYS A 63 -4.56 -13.28 -5.82
C LYS A 63 -4.71 -11.80 -6.21
N HIS A 64 -4.24 -10.89 -5.38
CA HIS A 64 -4.28 -9.44 -5.66
C HIS A 64 -3.22 -8.97 -6.67
N ASN A 65 -2.23 -9.81 -7.03
CA ASN A 65 -1.24 -9.42 -8.06
C ASN A 65 -1.91 -9.08 -9.39
N ALA A 66 -2.84 -9.93 -9.83
CA ALA A 66 -3.57 -9.72 -11.09
C ALA A 66 -4.39 -8.43 -11.04
N GLU A 67 -5.11 -8.18 -9.95
CA GLU A 67 -5.90 -6.96 -9.76
C GLU A 67 -5.02 -5.70 -9.77
N ILE A 68 -3.91 -5.70 -9.03
CA ILE A 68 -2.96 -4.58 -9.00
C ILE A 68 -2.38 -4.35 -10.41
N GLN A 69 -1.94 -5.40 -11.09
CA GLN A 69 -1.36 -5.32 -12.41
C GLN A 69 -2.33 -4.73 -13.42
N GLN A 70 -3.57 -5.22 -13.44
CA GLN A 70 -4.62 -4.74 -14.32
C GLN A 70 -4.85 -3.24 -14.13
N GLU A 71 -5.12 -2.82 -12.90
CA GLU A 71 -5.47 -1.43 -12.60
C GLU A 71 -4.30 -0.45 -12.85
N LEU A 72 -3.06 -0.85 -12.51
CA LEU A 72 -1.90 0.00 -12.78
C LEU A 72 -1.63 0.13 -14.29
N ASN A 73 -1.85 -0.93 -15.06
CA ASN A 73 -1.67 -0.88 -16.52
C ASN A 73 -2.71 0.02 -17.21
N LEU A 74 -3.94 0.13 -16.66
CA LEU A 74 -4.98 1.02 -17.21
C LEU A 74 -4.62 2.51 -17.09
N VAL A 75 -3.80 2.87 -16.10
CA VAL A 75 -3.44 4.26 -15.86
C VAL A 75 -2.03 4.64 -16.30
N SER A 76 -1.20 3.65 -16.59
CA SER A 76 0.16 3.84 -17.08
C SER A 76 0.19 3.85 -18.62
N LYS A 77 1.16 4.55 -19.20
CA LYS A 77 1.42 4.56 -20.65
C LYS A 77 1.95 3.22 -21.19
N SER A 78 2.45 2.37 -20.31
CA SER A 78 3.02 1.06 -20.65
C SER A 78 2.90 0.11 -19.45
N LYS A 79 3.20 -1.17 -19.67
CA LYS A 79 3.13 -2.21 -18.64
C LYS A 79 3.93 -1.78 -17.39
N VAL A 80 3.29 -1.87 -16.24
CA VAL A 80 3.93 -1.58 -14.95
C VAL A 80 4.63 -2.83 -14.45
N ASP A 81 5.91 -2.68 -14.10
CA ASP A 81 6.72 -3.72 -13.51
C ASP A 81 6.84 -3.48 -12.00
N PHE A 82 6.38 -4.44 -11.21
CA PHE A 82 6.43 -4.35 -9.75
C PHE A 82 6.64 -5.71 -9.08
N THR A 83 7.23 -5.65 -7.89
CA THR A 83 7.30 -6.78 -6.97
C THR A 83 6.36 -6.50 -5.78
N PHE A 84 5.47 -7.45 -5.47
CA PHE A 84 4.55 -7.34 -4.34
C PHE A 84 4.84 -8.41 -3.29
N THR A 85 5.11 -7.97 -2.06
CA THR A 85 5.40 -8.83 -0.91
C THR A 85 4.36 -8.58 0.19
N PRO A 86 3.31 -9.42 0.27
CA PRO A 86 2.34 -9.35 1.36
C PRO A 86 2.84 -10.08 2.60
N SER A 87 2.56 -9.51 3.77
CA SER A 87 2.87 -10.12 5.07
C SER A 87 1.67 -9.99 6.02
N ILE A 88 1.52 -10.96 6.90
CA ILE A 88 0.65 -10.87 8.08
C ILE A 88 1.51 -10.41 9.25
N SER A 89 1.05 -9.41 9.97
CA SER A 89 1.73 -8.87 11.16
C SER A 89 0.90 -9.08 12.43
N PRO A 90 1.52 -9.05 13.61
CA PRO A 90 0.85 -9.28 14.89
C PRO A 90 -0.02 -8.08 15.32
N MET A 91 -0.76 -7.51 14.37
CA MET A 91 -1.78 -6.49 14.62
C MET A 91 -3.16 -7.08 14.32
N PHE A 92 -4.15 -6.69 15.10
CA PHE A 92 -5.52 -7.13 14.83
C PHE A 92 -6.03 -6.59 13.48
N ARG A 93 -5.88 -5.28 13.22
CA ARG A 93 -6.49 -4.62 12.07
C ARG A 93 -5.59 -3.53 11.49
N GLY A 94 -5.72 -3.31 10.19
CA GLY A 94 -5.01 -2.27 9.44
C GLY A 94 -4.05 -2.84 8.42
N ILE A 95 -3.56 -1.99 7.53
CA ILE A 95 -2.50 -2.31 6.56
C ILE A 95 -1.49 -1.18 6.56
N ILE A 96 -0.20 -1.55 6.58
CA ILE A 96 0.92 -0.67 6.25
C ILE A 96 1.45 -1.12 4.90
N THR A 97 1.51 -0.23 3.93
CA THR A 97 2.15 -0.49 2.64
C THR A 97 3.30 0.48 2.45
N ASN A 98 4.51 -0.05 2.31
CA ASN A 98 5.68 0.70 1.87
C ASN A 98 5.85 0.49 0.38
N ILE A 99 5.96 1.58 -0.37
CA ILE A 99 6.14 1.54 -1.82
C ILE A 99 7.42 2.30 -2.16
N TYR A 100 8.31 1.63 -2.89
CA TYR A 100 9.58 2.17 -3.35
C TYR A 100 9.52 2.28 -4.87
N PHE A 101 9.88 3.43 -5.40
CA PHE A 101 9.90 3.70 -6.84
C PHE A 101 10.92 4.78 -7.16
N ASP A 102 11.33 4.83 -8.41
CA ASP A 102 12.18 5.90 -8.94
C ASP A 102 11.32 7.05 -9.47
N LEU A 103 11.78 8.29 -9.23
CA LEU A 103 11.17 9.48 -9.83
C LEU A 103 11.59 9.60 -11.30
N ASN A 104 10.69 10.06 -12.15
CA ASN A 104 11.05 10.43 -13.50
C ASN A 104 11.98 11.66 -13.50
N LYS A 105 12.77 11.82 -14.57
CA LYS A 105 13.73 12.91 -14.70
C LYS A 105 13.06 14.26 -14.43
N LYS A 106 13.74 15.14 -13.69
CA LYS A 106 13.29 16.49 -13.30
C LYS A 106 12.14 16.55 -12.29
N ILE A 107 11.63 15.43 -11.78
CA ILE A 107 10.61 15.40 -10.73
C ILE A 107 11.27 15.38 -9.35
N ASN A 108 10.73 16.15 -8.42
CA ASN A 108 11.17 16.17 -7.03
C ASN A 108 10.06 15.71 -6.06
N LEU A 109 10.45 15.43 -4.82
CA LEU A 109 9.54 14.97 -3.78
C LEU A 109 8.38 15.93 -3.48
N SER A 110 8.63 17.23 -3.56
CA SER A 110 7.62 18.24 -3.30
C SER A 110 6.52 18.20 -4.36
N THR A 111 6.89 17.98 -5.63
CA THR A 111 5.95 17.78 -6.73
C THR A 111 5.04 16.57 -6.48
N VAL A 112 5.63 15.41 -6.14
CA VAL A 112 4.86 14.18 -5.83
C VAL A 112 3.87 14.43 -4.70
N PHE A 113 4.33 15.07 -3.62
CA PHE A 113 3.49 15.34 -2.47
C PHE A 113 2.33 16.31 -2.80
N ASN A 114 2.62 17.36 -3.57
CA ASN A 114 1.63 18.35 -3.96
C ASN A 114 0.59 17.76 -4.91
N GLU A 115 1.01 16.91 -5.86
CA GLU A 115 0.07 16.22 -6.76
C GLU A 115 -0.85 15.25 -6.00
N LEU A 116 -0.33 14.49 -5.05
CA LEU A 116 -1.17 13.64 -4.20
C LEU A 116 -2.17 14.46 -3.39
N LYS A 117 -1.74 15.58 -2.81
CA LYS A 117 -2.63 16.50 -2.09
C LYS A 117 -3.73 17.07 -2.99
N LYS A 118 -3.35 17.52 -4.20
CA LYS A 118 -4.28 18.06 -5.19
C LYS A 118 -5.31 17.03 -5.62
N PHE A 119 -4.85 15.81 -5.93
CA PHE A 119 -5.69 14.73 -6.40
C PHE A 119 -6.75 14.33 -5.36
N TYR A 120 -6.37 14.27 -4.07
CA TYR A 120 -7.26 13.86 -2.99
C TYR A 120 -7.84 15.02 -2.17
N LYS A 121 -7.78 16.26 -2.67
CA LYS A 121 -8.23 17.47 -1.93
C LYS A 121 -9.65 17.36 -1.39
N LEU A 122 -10.57 16.82 -2.19
CA LEU A 122 -11.99 16.70 -1.85
C LEU A 122 -12.34 15.39 -1.14
N ASN A 123 -11.39 14.47 -1.00
CA ASN A 123 -11.65 13.17 -0.39
C ASN A 123 -11.47 13.24 1.14
N LYS A 124 -12.57 13.13 1.88
CA LYS A 124 -12.58 13.20 3.35
C LYS A 124 -11.89 12.01 4.04
N PHE A 125 -11.76 10.88 3.35
CA PHE A 125 -11.20 9.64 3.92
C PHE A 125 -9.69 9.48 3.68
N ILE A 126 -9.11 10.24 2.73
CA ILE A 126 -7.69 10.16 2.39
C ILE A 126 -6.96 11.37 2.96
N LYS A 127 -5.92 11.12 3.74
CA LYS A 127 -5.09 12.16 4.35
C LYS A 127 -3.64 12.02 3.85
N ILE A 128 -3.15 13.04 3.15
CA ILE A 128 -1.76 13.11 2.67
C ILE A 128 -0.93 13.90 3.68
N LYS A 129 0.12 13.29 4.23
CA LYS A 129 0.96 13.90 5.28
C LYS A 129 2.45 13.60 5.02
N LYS A 130 3.32 14.57 5.33
CA LYS A 130 4.80 14.45 5.22
C LYS A 130 5.46 13.71 6.39
N LYS A 131 4.81 13.63 7.56
CA LYS A 131 5.41 13.10 8.79
C LYS A 131 5.26 11.59 8.93
N LYS A 132 6.22 10.95 9.63
CA LYS A 132 6.12 9.55 10.08
C LYS A 132 4.83 9.33 10.88
N TYR A 133 4.12 8.26 10.58
CA TYR A 133 2.97 7.81 11.36
C TYR A 133 3.31 6.52 12.07
N ILE A 134 2.96 6.47 13.36
CA ILE A 134 2.87 5.23 14.12
C ILE A 134 1.41 4.81 14.06
N ILE A 135 1.12 3.57 13.69
CA ILE A 135 -0.21 3.00 13.83
C ILE A 135 -0.45 2.81 15.33
N LYS A 136 -1.20 3.71 15.95
CA LYS A 136 -1.72 3.50 17.30
C LYS A 136 -3.05 2.78 17.16
N HIS A 137 -3.12 1.54 17.63
CA HIS A 137 -4.37 0.83 17.79
C HIS A 137 -5.08 1.40 19.03
N LYS A 138 -6.14 2.17 18.80
CA LYS A 138 -7.08 2.50 19.89
C LYS A 138 -8.14 1.40 19.91
N PHE A 139 -8.13 0.59 20.97
CA PHE A 139 -9.25 -0.28 21.29
C PHE A 139 -10.51 0.58 21.44
N GLY A 140 -11.60 0.21 20.74
CA GLY A 140 -12.94 0.68 21.08
C GLY A 140 -13.65 1.63 20.12
N TYR A 141 -13.33 1.69 18.81
CA TYR A 141 -14.16 2.49 17.91
C TYR A 141 -14.62 1.76 16.65
N LYS A 142 -15.95 1.84 16.44
CA LYS A 142 -16.69 1.41 15.25
C LYS A 142 -16.07 2.01 13.97
N HIS A 143 -15.78 1.14 13.00
CA HIS A 143 -15.67 1.45 11.57
C HIS A 143 -14.74 2.59 11.08
N LYS A 144 -13.52 2.72 11.55
CA LYS A 144 -12.50 3.47 10.80
C LYS A 144 -11.42 2.52 10.31
N LEU A 145 -11.48 2.15 9.03
CA LEU A 145 -10.33 1.58 8.32
C LEU A 145 -9.25 2.68 8.25
N LEU A 146 -8.25 2.59 9.11
CA LEU A 146 -7.07 3.47 9.01
C LEU A 146 -6.08 2.80 8.05
N TRP A 147 -6.06 3.27 6.82
CA TRP A 147 -5.03 2.94 5.85
C TRP A 147 -3.85 3.89 6.05
N ASN A 148 -2.73 3.35 6.50
CA ASN A 148 -1.48 4.12 6.55
C ASN A 148 -0.63 3.72 5.35
N ILE A 149 -0.60 4.57 4.35
CA ILE A 149 0.27 4.42 3.19
C ILE A 149 1.54 5.21 3.48
N ARG A 150 2.66 4.52 3.54
CA ARG A 150 3.97 5.14 3.64
C ARG A 150 4.66 5.06 2.29
N LEU A 151 4.83 6.21 1.65
CA LEU A 151 5.67 6.33 0.48
C LEU A 151 7.12 6.53 0.92
N GLN A 152 8.01 5.62 0.55
CA GLN A 152 9.45 5.82 0.60
C GLN A 152 9.95 6.01 -0.82
N ILE A 153 10.56 7.17 -1.06
CA ILE A 153 11.10 7.52 -2.37
C ILE A 153 12.61 7.44 -2.27
N LYS A 154 13.22 6.56 -3.08
CA LYS A 154 14.67 6.57 -3.29
C LYS A 154 14.99 7.68 -4.27
N THR A 155 15.71 8.70 -3.83
CA THR A 155 16.44 9.60 -4.74
C THR A 155 17.79 8.97 -5.02
N LYS A 156 18.09 8.63 -6.27
CA LYS A 156 19.49 8.43 -6.68
C LYS A 156 20.18 9.78 -6.52
N LYS A 157 21.23 9.80 -5.68
CA LYS A 157 22.20 10.89 -5.69
C LYS A 157 22.93 10.92 -7.00
#